data_361731c1aed4c50c53c9a1bf20564551
#
_entry.id   361731c1aed4c50c53c9a1bf20564551
#
_cell.length_a   1.000
_cell.length_b   1.000
_cell.length_c   1.000
_cell.angle_alpha   90.00
_cell.angle_beta   90.00
_cell.angle_gamma   90.00
#
_symmetry.space_group_name_H-M   'P 1'
#
loop_
_entity.id
_entity.type
_entity.pdbx_description
1 polymer ?
#
loop_
_entity_poly.entity_id
_entity_poly.type
_entity_poly.pdbx_seq_one_letter_code
_entity_poly.pdbx_strand_id
1 'polypeptide(L)'
;MKLNLRTTVNQSFRQVFRLFTKELFLKLSPPFPKVKLLRFDGSEKQDRVVVELDFIFFKQKWESVIVEKKESKDEIFFVDEGVKLPFFLKKWRHTHRIIKNGDKADIVDDIEFETPFRLFDFLFYPILYFQFAYRKPIYKKVFSETSS
;
A
#
# COMPACT_ATOMS: atom_id res chain seq x y z
N MET A 1 -0.70 -10.03 12.92
CA MET A 1 -0.38 -10.94 11.81
C MET A 1 0.39 -10.19 10.74
N LYS A 2 1.28 -10.87 10.06
CA LYS A 2 2.17 -10.25 9.06
C LYS A 2 1.90 -10.80 7.67
N LEU A 3 1.94 -9.93 6.68
CA LEU A 3 1.77 -10.23 5.27
C LEU A 3 2.90 -9.55 4.49
N ASN A 4 3.58 -10.29 3.62
CA ASN A 4 4.65 -9.76 2.79
C ASN A 4 4.46 -10.19 1.33
N LEU A 5 4.47 -9.23 0.44
CA LEU A 5 4.35 -9.46 -1.00
C LEU A 5 5.44 -8.69 -1.74
N ARG A 6 6.09 -9.36 -2.69
CA ARG A 6 7.17 -8.77 -3.50
C ARG A 6 6.81 -8.81 -4.98
N THR A 7 7.06 -7.72 -5.68
CA THR A 7 6.87 -7.61 -7.12
C THR A 7 8.10 -6.96 -7.74
N THR A 8 8.75 -7.66 -8.66
CA THR A 8 9.86 -7.09 -9.45
C THR A 8 9.30 -6.39 -10.68
N VAL A 9 9.74 -5.15 -10.89
CA VAL A 9 9.33 -4.30 -12.00
C VAL A 9 10.54 -3.83 -12.81
N ASN A 10 10.31 -3.52 -14.09
CA ASN A 10 11.35 -3.20 -15.05
C ASN A 10 11.62 -1.68 -15.13
N GLN A 11 11.91 -1.08 -13.98
CA GLN A 11 12.23 0.34 -13.82
C GLN A 11 13.24 0.51 -12.68
N SER A 12 14.01 1.60 -12.70
CA SER A 12 14.89 1.92 -11.58
C SER A 12 14.09 2.23 -10.32
N PHE A 13 14.64 1.92 -9.14
CA PHE A 13 13.93 2.13 -7.88
C PHE A 13 13.60 3.60 -7.62
N ARG A 14 14.44 4.53 -8.07
CA ARG A 14 14.17 5.96 -7.93
C ARG A 14 13.01 6.41 -8.81
N GLN A 15 12.94 5.91 -10.04
CA GLN A 15 11.84 6.19 -10.95
C GLN A 15 10.53 5.58 -10.43
N VAL A 16 10.58 4.37 -9.89
CA VAL A 16 9.42 3.74 -9.25
C VAL A 16 8.90 4.62 -8.11
N PHE A 17 9.78 5.09 -7.24
CA PHE A 17 9.37 5.96 -6.12
C PHE A 17 8.73 7.27 -6.60
N ARG A 18 9.27 7.90 -7.64
CA ARG A 18 8.70 9.14 -8.22
C ARG A 18 7.27 8.94 -8.70
N LEU A 19 6.91 7.74 -9.11
CA LEU A 19 5.57 7.41 -9.61
C LEU A 19 4.63 6.89 -8.52
N PHE A 20 5.09 6.85 -7.26
CA PHE A 20 4.22 6.57 -6.10
C PHE A 20 3.39 7.81 -5.77
N THR A 21 2.42 8.07 -6.61
CA THR A 21 1.57 9.26 -6.61
C THR A 21 0.12 8.89 -6.29
N LYS A 22 -0.71 9.92 -6.15
CA LYS A 22 -2.16 9.79 -6.05
C LYS A 22 -2.74 8.93 -7.19
N GLU A 23 -2.27 9.15 -8.41
CA GLU A 23 -2.73 8.43 -9.60
C GLU A 23 -2.43 6.94 -9.50
N LEU A 24 -1.24 6.58 -9.04
CA LEU A 24 -0.89 5.19 -8.78
C LEU A 24 -1.78 4.60 -7.69
N PHE A 25 -1.96 5.31 -6.60
CA PHE A 25 -2.81 4.87 -5.49
C PHE A 25 -4.22 4.50 -5.98
N LEU A 26 -4.81 5.34 -6.83
CA LEU A 26 -6.14 5.09 -7.39
C LEU A 26 -6.15 3.87 -8.33
N LYS A 27 -5.09 3.67 -9.12
CA LYS A 27 -4.94 2.47 -9.98
C LYS A 27 -4.82 1.18 -9.18
N LEU A 28 -4.24 1.25 -8.00
CA LEU A 28 -4.03 0.08 -7.12
C LEU A 28 -5.28 -0.29 -6.31
N SER A 29 -6.29 0.55 -6.32
CA SER A 29 -7.53 0.29 -5.59
C SER A 29 -8.25 -0.93 -6.16
N PRO A 30 -8.66 -1.88 -5.31
CA PRO A 30 -9.38 -3.06 -5.75
C PRO A 30 -10.79 -2.70 -6.24
N PRO A 31 -11.43 -3.57 -7.03
CA PRO A 31 -12.81 -3.32 -7.49
C PRO A 31 -13.83 -3.33 -6.35
N PHE A 32 -13.52 -4.02 -5.25
CA PHE A 32 -14.35 -4.06 -4.05
C PHE A 32 -13.48 -4.20 -2.79
N PRO A 33 -13.78 -3.46 -1.70
CA PRO A 33 -14.75 -2.35 -1.62
C PRO A 33 -14.37 -1.19 -2.51
N LYS A 34 -15.34 -0.36 -2.92
CA LYS A 34 -15.07 0.87 -3.65
C LYS A 34 -14.28 1.83 -2.77
N VAL A 35 -13.20 2.39 -3.29
CA VAL A 35 -12.33 3.30 -2.56
C VAL A 35 -12.56 4.72 -3.07
N LYS A 36 -13.01 5.61 -2.19
CA LYS A 36 -13.07 7.05 -2.45
C LYS A 36 -11.93 7.72 -1.72
N LEU A 37 -11.05 8.38 -2.45
CA LEU A 37 -9.93 9.11 -1.86
C LEU A 37 -10.41 10.49 -1.40
N LEU A 38 -10.37 10.72 -0.08
CA LEU A 38 -10.79 11.98 0.53
C LEU A 38 -9.61 12.94 0.73
N ARG A 39 -8.42 12.40 1.00
CA ARG A 39 -7.20 13.16 1.19
C ARG A 39 -5.98 12.34 0.80
N PHE A 40 -5.03 12.95 0.13
CA PHE A 40 -3.76 12.36 -0.21
C PHE A 40 -2.67 13.43 -0.20
N ASP A 41 -1.87 13.48 0.87
CA ASP A 41 -0.81 14.48 1.02
C ASP A 41 0.49 14.07 0.32
N GLY A 42 0.77 12.77 0.24
CA GLY A 42 2.00 12.23 -0.32
C GLY A 42 2.58 11.10 0.50
N SER A 43 3.91 10.93 0.41
CA SER A 43 4.66 9.85 1.07
C SER A 43 5.73 10.38 2.04
N GLU A 44 5.68 11.66 2.38
CA GLU A 44 6.59 12.26 3.34
C GLU A 44 6.11 12.06 4.77
N LYS A 45 7.03 12.11 5.72
CA LYS A 45 6.70 11.99 7.14
C LYS A 45 5.65 13.04 7.54
N GLN A 46 4.62 12.63 8.26
CA GLN A 46 3.44 13.39 8.68
C GLN A 46 2.36 13.56 7.59
N ASP A 47 2.61 13.12 6.37
CA ASP A 47 1.58 13.12 5.32
C ASP A 47 0.43 12.18 5.71
N ARG A 48 -0.78 12.57 5.33
CA ARG A 48 -1.99 11.81 5.63
C ARG A 48 -2.67 11.32 4.36
N VAL A 49 -3.24 10.14 4.48
CA VAL A 49 -4.10 9.56 3.44
C VAL A 49 -5.41 9.18 4.12
N VAL A 50 -6.51 9.68 3.57
CA VAL A 50 -7.85 9.39 4.07
C VAL A 50 -8.69 8.81 2.94
N VAL A 51 -9.26 7.65 3.17
CA VAL A 51 -10.15 6.99 2.22
C VAL A 51 -11.49 6.65 2.87
N GLU A 52 -12.51 6.58 2.05
CA GLU A 52 -13.80 6.01 2.41
C GLU A 52 -13.97 4.70 1.65
N LEU A 53 -14.22 3.63 2.37
CA LEU A 53 -14.48 2.30 1.83
C LEU A 53 -15.99 2.10 1.76
N ASP A 54 -16.50 1.84 0.57
CA ASP A 54 -17.91 1.60 0.32
C ASP A 54 -18.15 0.10 0.10
N PHE A 55 -18.85 -0.51 1.07
CA PHE A 55 -19.22 -1.93 1.06
C PHE A 55 -20.65 -2.17 0.56
N ILE A 56 -21.27 -1.16 -0.11
CA ILE A 56 -22.65 -1.16 -0.64
C ILE A 56 -23.66 -0.90 0.48
N PHE A 57 -23.67 -1.72 1.55
CA PHE A 57 -24.63 -1.61 2.66
C PHE A 57 -24.17 -0.66 3.76
N PHE A 58 -22.88 -0.35 3.81
CA PHE A 58 -22.30 0.58 4.78
C PHE A 58 -20.97 1.11 4.25
N LYS A 59 -20.52 2.22 4.85
CA LYS A 59 -19.24 2.86 4.52
C LYS A 59 -18.37 2.94 5.77
N GLN A 60 -17.06 2.84 5.56
CA GLN A 60 -16.06 2.97 6.62
C GLN A 60 -14.98 3.94 6.19
N LYS A 61 -14.53 4.79 7.11
CA LYS A 61 -13.37 5.66 6.89
C LYS A 61 -12.10 4.97 7.37
N TRP A 62 -11.04 5.22 6.63
CA TRP A 62 -9.71 4.77 6.96
C TRP A 62 -8.76 5.94 6.81
N GLU A 63 -8.09 6.31 7.89
CA GLU A 63 -7.09 7.37 7.90
C GLU A 63 -5.75 6.80 8.34
N SER A 64 -4.72 7.05 7.54
CA SER A 64 -3.34 6.69 7.82
C SER A 64 -2.46 7.93 7.83
N VAL A 65 -1.37 7.85 8.60
CA VAL A 65 -0.32 8.86 8.64
C VAL A 65 1.01 8.20 8.31
N ILE A 66 1.84 8.87 7.52
CA ILE A 66 3.21 8.44 7.27
C ILE A 66 4.05 8.77 8.51
N VAL A 67 4.51 7.74 9.20
CA VAL A 67 5.27 7.88 10.45
C VAL A 67 6.78 7.86 10.24
N GLU A 68 7.22 7.31 9.12
CA GLU A 68 8.64 7.20 8.79
C GLU A 68 8.84 7.21 7.29
N LYS A 69 9.89 7.87 6.82
CA LYS A 69 10.40 7.76 5.45
C LYS A 69 11.92 7.78 5.48
N LYS A 70 12.54 6.92 4.70
CA LYS A 70 14.00 6.83 4.61
C LYS A 70 14.44 6.53 3.19
N GLU A 71 15.48 7.23 2.76
CA GLU A 71 16.12 7.00 1.46
C GLU A 71 17.57 6.61 1.67
N SER A 72 18.03 5.62 0.93
CA SER A 72 19.42 5.21 0.85
C SER A 72 19.80 4.99 -0.62
N LYS A 73 21.07 4.61 -0.86
CA LYS A 73 21.51 4.30 -2.22
C LYS A 73 20.88 3.03 -2.81
N ASP A 74 20.30 2.15 -1.96
CA ASP A 74 19.78 0.84 -2.37
C ASP A 74 18.30 0.65 -2.08
N GLU A 75 17.68 1.54 -1.30
CA GLU A 75 16.29 1.39 -0.88
C GLU A 75 15.67 2.73 -0.54
N ILE A 76 14.39 2.85 -0.90
CA ILE A 76 13.51 3.91 -0.40
C ILE A 76 12.33 3.23 0.24
N PHE A 77 12.02 3.59 1.49
CA PHE A 77 10.82 3.08 2.12
C PHE A 77 10.09 4.17 2.90
N PHE A 78 8.80 3.98 3.05
CA PHE A 78 7.96 4.78 3.94
C PHE A 78 6.94 3.88 4.63
N VAL A 79 6.53 4.30 5.82
CA VAL A 79 5.65 3.53 6.69
C VAL A 79 4.39 4.33 6.95
N ASP A 80 3.24 3.75 6.61
CA ASP A 80 1.96 4.29 7.04
C ASP A 80 1.38 3.49 8.20
N GLU A 81 0.82 4.20 9.17
CA GLU A 81 0.09 3.63 10.29
C GLU A 81 -1.36 4.13 10.30
N GLY A 82 -2.28 3.22 10.57
CA GLY A 82 -3.68 3.57 10.72
C GLY A 82 -3.92 4.35 12.00
N VAL A 83 -4.51 5.53 11.88
CA VAL A 83 -4.91 6.38 13.02
C VAL A 83 -6.42 6.38 13.22
N LYS A 84 -7.19 6.16 12.16
CA LYS A 84 -8.61 5.85 12.18
C LYS A 84 -8.84 4.63 11.30
N LEU A 85 -9.34 3.54 11.87
CA LEU A 85 -9.49 2.28 11.17
C LEU A 85 -10.96 1.87 11.10
N PRO A 86 -11.35 1.10 10.05
CA PRO A 86 -12.65 0.45 10.03
C PRO A 86 -12.83 -0.47 11.23
N PHE A 87 -14.09 -0.77 11.57
CA PHE A 87 -14.42 -1.57 12.77
C PHE A 87 -13.77 -2.97 12.79
N PHE A 88 -13.41 -3.51 11.63
CA PHE A 88 -12.80 -4.83 11.50
C PHE A 88 -11.27 -4.83 11.67
N LEU A 89 -10.64 -3.67 11.86
CA LEU A 89 -9.21 -3.54 12.11
C LEU A 89 -8.96 -2.83 13.44
N LYS A 90 -8.04 -3.39 14.22
CA LYS A 90 -7.54 -2.80 15.46
C LYS A 90 -6.17 -2.15 15.27
N LYS A 91 -5.35 -2.70 14.39
CA LYS A 91 -4.00 -2.20 14.09
C LYS A 91 -3.71 -2.35 12.61
N TRP A 92 -3.01 -1.36 12.08
CA TRP A 92 -2.48 -1.37 10.72
C TRP A 92 -1.15 -0.66 10.68
N ARG A 93 -0.15 -1.34 10.13
CA ARG A 93 1.16 -0.77 9.82
C ARG A 93 1.61 -1.35 8.48
N HIS A 94 1.86 -0.49 7.51
CA HIS A 94 2.27 -0.89 6.17
C HIS A 94 3.58 -0.20 5.83
N THR A 95 4.63 -1.00 5.63
CA THR A 95 5.91 -0.53 5.12
C THR A 95 5.94 -0.76 3.62
N HIS A 96 5.97 0.33 2.88
CA HIS A 96 6.15 0.33 1.43
C HIS A 96 7.66 0.40 1.15
N ARG A 97 8.23 -0.65 0.59
CA ARG A 97 9.65 -0.72 0.32
C ARG A 97 9.89 -0.79 -1.19
N ILE A 98 10.81 0.01 -1.66
CA ILE A 98 11.25 0.02 -3.05
C ILE A 98 12.75 -0.23 -3.03
N ILE A 99 13.15 -1.43 -3.43
CA ILE A 99 14.50 -1.94 -3.26
C ILE A 99 15.18 -2.04 -4.63
N LYS A 100 16.40 -1.51 -4.71
CA LYS A 100 17.21 -1.63 -5.91
C LYS A 100 17.51 -3.12 -6.22
N ASN A 101 17.30 -3.52 -7.45
CA ASN A 101 17.60 -4.86 -7.95
C ASN A 101 18.30 -4.74 -9.32
N GLY A 102 19.61 -4.38 -9.29
CA GLY A 102 20.33 -4.02 -10.51
C GLY A 102 19.73 -2.79 -11.16
N ASP A 103 19.33 -2.90 -12.42
CA ASP A 103 18.61 -1.86 -13.16
C ASP A 103 17.08 -1.92 -12.98
N LYS A 104 16.61 -2.93 -12.24
CA LYS A 104 15.21 -3.14 -11.89
C LYS A 104 14.94 -2.68 -10.45
N ALA A 105 13.69 -2.82 -10.02
CA ALA A 105 13.29 -2.56 -8.65
C ALA A 105 12.35 -3.65 -8.13
N ASP A 106 12.45 -3.93 -6.84
CA ASP A 106 11.49 -4.76 -6.14
C ASP A 106 10.59 -3.88 -5.29
N ILE A 107 9.29 -3.98 -5.52
CA ILE A 107 8.28 -3.34 -4.69
C ILE A 107 7.85 -4.37 -3.65
N VAL A 108 8.02 -4.04 -2.38
CA VAL A 108 7.67 -4.92 -1.26
C VAL A 108 6.59 -4.23 -0.41
N ASP A 109 5.46 -4.88 -0.32
CA ASP A 109 4.38 -4.52 0.61
C ASP A 109 4.56 -5.39 1.86
N ASP A 110 4.98 -4.77 2.95
CA ASP A 110 5.21 -5.42 4.24
C ASP A 110 4.20 -4.90 5.25
N ILE A 111 3.23 -5.74 5.62
CA ILE A 111 2.03 -5.34 6.34
C ILE A 111 1.94 -6.07 7.66
N GLU A 112 1.69 -5.32 8.73
CA GLU A 112 1.29 -5.84 10.04
C GLU A 112 -0.13 -5.36 10.35
N PHE A 113 -0.99 -6.30 10.74
CA PHE A 113 -2.37 -5.97 11.10
C PHE A 113 -2.86 -6.81 12.27
N GLU A 114 -3.85 -6.28 12.97
CA GLU A 114 -4.63 -6.99 13.98
C GLU A 114 -6.10 -6.66 13.79
N THR A 115 -6.95 -7.67 13.92
CA THR A 115 -8.39 -7.50 14.03
C THR A 115 -8.81 -7.43 15.50
N PRO A 116 -10.05 -7.02 15.85
CA PRO A 116 -10.50 -6.99 17.22
C PRO A 116 -10.45 -8.36 17.93
N PHE A 117 -10.55 -9.45 17.17
CA PHE A 117 -10.50 -10.82 17.70
C PHE A 117 -9.48 -11.64 16.93
N ARG A 118 -8.54 -12.25 17.63
CA ARG A 118 -7.42 -13.00 17.03
C ARG A 118 -7.84 -14.05 16.00
N LEU A 119 -8.98 -14.67 16.18
CA LEU A 119 -9.52 -15.64 15.21
C LEU A 119 -9.77 -14.97 13.85
N PHE A 120 -10.24 -13.73 13.84
CA PHE A 120 -10.50 -12.99 12.61
C PHE A 120 -9.24 -12.59 11.88
N ASP A 121 -8.08 -12.54 12.52
CA ASP A 121 -6.80 -12.33 11.83
C ASP A 121 -6.60 -13.40 10.75
N PHE A 122 -6.87 -14.66 11.09
CA PHE A 122 -6.73 -15.78 10.16
C PHE A 122 -7.77 -15.75 9.03
N LEU A 123 -8.99 -15.29 9.31
CA LEU A 123 -10.04 -15.15 8.31
C LEU A 123 -9.78 -13.95 7.40
N PHE A 124 -9.21 -12.88 7.94
CA PHE A 124 -8.93 -11.65 7.22
C PHE A 124 -7.66 -11.74 6.37
N TYR A 125 -6.70 -12.57 6.77
CA TYR A 125 -5.43 -12.74 6.07
C TYR A 125 -5.59 -13.03 4.57
N PRO A 126 -6.36 -14.06 4.13
CA PRO A 126 -6.51 -14.33 2.70
C PRO A 126 -7.20 -13.19 1.96
N ILE A 127 -8.11 -12.47 2.59
CA ILE A 127 -8.77 -11.30 1.99
C ILE A 127 -7.73 -10.23 1.67
N LEU A 128 -6.89 -9.88 2.65
CA LEU A 128 -5.80 -8.93 2.46
C LEU A 128 -4.78 -9.43 1.45
N TYR A 129 -4.41 -10.71 1.51
CA TYR A 129 -3.49 -11.30 0.54
C TYR A 129 -3.97 -11.07 -0.90
N PHE A 130 -5.22 -11.37 -1.20
CA PHE A 130 -5.76 -11.17 -2.55
C PHE A 130 -5.86 -9.70 -2.92
N GLN A 131 -6.19 -8.82 -1.98
CA GLN A 131 -6.21 -7.37 -2.20
C GLN A 131 -4.84 -6.85 -2.64
N PHE A 132 -3.77 -7.28 -2.00
CA PHE A 132 -2.41 -6.86 -2.34
C PHE A 132 -1.83 -7.64 -3.52
N ALA A 133 -2.16 -8.91 -3.69
CA ALA A 133 -1.76 -9.69 -4.87
C ALA A 133 -2.37 -9.11 -6.16
N TYR A 134 -3.54 -8.52 -6.08
CA TYR A 134 -4.20 -7.79 -7.17
C TYR A 134 -3.31 -6.65 -7.72
N ARG A 135 -2.46 -6.07 -6.89
CA ARG A 135 -1.56 -4.98 -7.29
C ARG A 135 -0.41 -5.44 -8.18
N LYS A 136 0.01 -6.69 -8.09
CA LYS A 136 1.19 -7.19 -8.83
C LYS A 136 1.12 -6.95 -10.34
N PRO A 137 0.07 -7.37 -11.06
CA PRO A 137 -0.02 -7.10 -12.49
C PRO A 137 -0.11 -5.61 -12.80
N ILE A 138 -0.71 -4.82 -11.93
CA ILE A 138 -0.81 -3.36 -12.08
C ILE A 138 0.57 -2.72 -11.97
N TYR A 139 1.35 -3.07 -10.96
CA TYR A 139 2.74 -2.62 -10.81
C TYR A 139 3.57 -2.95 -12.05
N LYS A 140 3.49 -4.20 -12.52
CA LYS A 140 4.23 -4.64 -13.70
C LYS A 140 3.86 -3.86 -14.94
N LYS A 141 2.59 -3.57 -15.13
CA LYS A 141 2.11 -2.79 -16.27
C LYS A 141 2.56 -1.33 -16.20
N VAL A 142 2.35 -0.67 -15.05
CA VAL A 142 2.70 0.74 -14.86
C VAL A 142 4.21 0.97 -15.00
N PHE A 143 5.03 0.08 -14.47
CA PHE A 143 6.48 0.20 -14.44
C PHE A 143 7.20 -0.60 -15.53
N SER A 144 6.50 -1.16 -16.50
CA SER A 144 7.08 -1.82 -17.66
C SER A 144 7.31 -0.86 -18.82
N GLU A 145 6.66 0.29 -18.83
CA GLU A 145 6.83 1.30 -19.86
C GLU A 145 8.21 1.95 -19.66
N THR A 146 9.17 1.55 -20.49
CA THR A 146 10.43 2.24 -20.61
C THR A 146 10.14 3.68 -21.04
N SER A 147 10.49 4.63 -20.19
CA SER A 147 10.59 6.01 -20.64
C SER A 147 11.64 6.06 -21.75
N SER A 148 11.18 6.10 -22.97
CA SER A 148 12.01 6.40 -24.12
C SER A 148 12.54 7.82 -24.02
#